data_782fde31b644855e1acf9bd38464f5e6
#
_entry.id   782fde31b644855e1acf9bd38464f5e6
#
_cell.length_a   1.000
_cell.length_b   1.000
_cell.length_c   1.000
_cell.angle_alpha   90.00
_cell.angle_beta   90.00
_cell.angle_gamma   90.00
#
_symmetry.space_group_name_H-M   'P 1'
#
loop_
_entity.id
_entity.type
_entity.pdbx_description
1 polymer ?
#
loop_
_entity_poly.entity_id
_entity_poly.type
_entity_poly.pdbx_seq_one_letter_code
_entity_poly.pdbx_strand_id
1 'polypeptide(L)'
;MTYLLLPEIEIQNANALSSLCTIGFPAMTAWMGAVHALERKVRLTESLREVRFISLGVISHESRLQVYKNPGDYHYSIAISSNPLRKKGGNTFERPPFIEDPRIHLKVSLLIECRGVSGDNKNDLFETVGDLLPLLKMAGGDVLTCKPPAVYFASEDKPEEQKKILHRLMPGFAVIERRHLLEQAKNGEGDTLDTLLSFLMIHHEAKINKENEVRAWTSKRREAGWLIPLVVGFQGLTRLGKVKAQRNPNVLHRFAEPVITLGEFKMPYRFASVEDLMWHYEYDEDKNLYICKNEK
;
A
#
# COMPACT_ATOMS: atom_id res chain seq x y z
N MET A 1 -20.72 -10.13 -9.29
CA MET A 1 -19.77 -9.00 -9.21
C MET A 1 -18.87 -8.99 -10.43
N THR A 2 -18.35 -7.84 -10.79
CA THR A 2 -17.41 -7.66 -11.92
C THR A 2 -16.09 -7.18 -11.39
N TYR A 3 -15.00 -7.82 -11.78
CA TYR A 3 -13.65 -7.49 -11.35
C TYR A 3 -12.77 -7.16 -12.57
N LEU A 4 -12.13 -6.00 -12.54
CA LEU A 4 -11.08 -5.61 -13.46
C LEU A 4 -9.73 -5.98 -12.81
N LEU A 5 -8.96 -6.84 -13.45
CA LEU A 5 -7.60 -7.17 -13.07
C LEU A 5 -6.62 -6.38 -13.92
N LEU A 6 -5.73 -5.65 -13.27
CA LEU A 6 -4.55 -5.00 -13.85
C LEU A 6 -3.32 -5.81 -13.42
N PRO A 7 -2.86 -6.75 -14.26
CA PRO A 7 -1.86 -7.71 -13.83
C PRO A 7 -0.44 -7.18 -14.01
N GLU A 8 0.42 -7.50 -13.05
CA GLU A 8 1.88 -7.32 -13.08
C GLU A 8 2.32 -5.93 -13.54
N ILE A 9 1.79 -4.90 -12.88
CA ILE A 9 2.21 -3.51 -13.09
C ILE A 9 3.61 -3.36 -12.48
N GLU A 10 4.59 -2.97 -13.29
CA GLU A 10 5.94 -2.63 -12.83
C GLU A 10 6.02 -1.15 -12.50
N ILE A 11 6.38 -0.84 -11.26
CA ILE A 11 6.45 0.52 -10.73
C ILE A 11 7.87 0.82 -10.28
N GLN A 12 8.46 1.87 -10.83
CA GLN A 12 9.79 2.32 -10.48
C GLN A 12 9.72 3.50 -9.50
N ASN A 13 10.59 3.47 -8.49
CA ASN A 13 10.77 4.56 -7.53
C ASN A 13 9.49 4.97 -6.79
N ALA A 14 8.63 4.00 -6.43
CA ALA A 14 7.51 4.28 -5.55
C ALA A 14 7.99 4.78 -4.18
N ASN A 15 7.17 5.56 -3.50
CA ASN A 15 7.47 6.06 -2.16
C ASN A 15 7.42 4.93 -1.14
N ALA A 16 8.51 4.69 -0.45
CA ALA A 16 8.60 3.72 0.64
C ALA A 16 8.44 4.35 2.02
N LEU A 17 8.51 5.69 2.16
CA LEU A 17 8.29 6.40 3.41
C LEU A 17 6.81 6.74 3.55
N SER A 18 6.04 5.81 4.10
CA SER A 18 4.59 5.99 4.24
C SER A 18 4.19 6.82 5.46
N SER A 19 5.05 6.90 6.48
CA SER A 19 4.93 7.75 7.67
C SER A 19 6.29 8.09 8.23
N LEU A 20 6.35 8.90 9.29
CA LEU A 20 7.61 9.26 9.95
C LEU A 20 8.37 8.06 10.54
N CYS A 21 7.69 6.94 10.79
CA CYS A 21 8.26 5.77 11.43
C CYS A 21 8.05 4.45 10.63
N THR A 22 7.54 4.52 9.40
CA THR A 22 7.31 3.33 8.57
C THR A 22 7.99 3.44 7.23
N ILE A 23 8.92 2.51 6.95
CA ILE A 23 9.60 2.35 5.67
C ILE A 23 9.27 0.97 5.13
N GLY A 24 8.82 0.89 3.88
CA GLY A 24 8.49 -0.37 3.22
C GLY A 24 7.37 -0.24 2.21
N PHE A 25 6.35 -1.08 2.34
CA PHE A 25 5.24 -1.09 1.39
C PHE A 25 4.45 0.23 1.45
N PRO A 26 4.07 0.80 0.28
CA PRO A 26 3.35 2.07 0.23
C PRO A 26 2.00 2.04 0.96
N ALA A 27 1.57 3.20 1.44
CA ALA A 27 0.28 3.37 2.13
C ALA A 27 -0.91 2.92 1.27
N MET A 28 -1.92 2.30 1.88
CA MET A 28 -3.13 1.89 1.18
C MET A 28 -3.87 3.09 0.55
N THR A 29 -3.79 4.26 1.18
CA THR A 29 -4.33 5.50 0.62
C THR A 29 -3.71 5.89 -0.72
N ALA A 30 -2.44 5.55 -0.95
CA ALA A 30 -1.79 5.83 -2.24
C ALA A 30 -2.32 4.91 -3.36
N TRP A 31 -2.59 3.65 -3.05
CA TRP A 31 -3.20 2.69 -3.98
C TRP A 31 -4.64 3.07 -4.32
N MET A 32 -5.46 3.31 -3.28
CA MET A 32 -6.84 3.75 -3.46
C MET A 32 -6.92 5.07 -4.23
N GLY A 33 -6.04 6.03 -3.94
CA GLY A 33 -5.95 7.30 -4.64
C GLY A 33 -5.56 7.16 -6.12
N ALA A 34 -4.64 6.25 -6.46
CA ALA A 34 -4.25 5.96 -7.83
C ALA A 34 -5.42 5.34 -8.63
N VAL A 35 -6.14 4.38 -8.03
CA VAL A 35 -7.32 3.76 -8.64
C VAL A 35 -8.46 4.76 -8.81
N HIS A 36 -8.70 5.65 -7.84
CA HIS A 36 -9.67 6.73 -7.97
C HIS A 36 -9.29 7.74 -9.08
N ALA A 37 -8.00 8.06 -9.22
CA ALA A 37 -7.52 8.91 -10.31
C ALA A 37 -7.71 8.24 -11.68
N LEU A 38 -7.49 6.92 -11.77
CA LEU A 38 -7.78 6.14 -12.97
C LEU A 38 -9.28 6.16 -13.29
N GLU A 39 -10.15 5.87 -12.32
CA GLU A 39 -11.61 5.93 -12.50
C GLU A 39 -12.06 7.27 -13.09
N ARG A 40 -11.61 8.37 -12.50
CA ARG A 40 -11.99 9.72 -12.98
C ARG A 40 -11.59 9.95 -14.43
N LYS A 41 -10.46 9.42 -14.88
CA LYS A 41 -10.00 9.54 -16.27
C LYS A 41 -10.76 8.60 -17.20
N VAL A 42 -11.01 7.35 -16.79
CA VAL A 42 -11.81 6.37 -17.53
C VAL A 42 -13.21 6.92 -17.83
N ARG A 43 -13.82 7.58 -16.85
CA ARG A 43 -15.15 8.17 -16.99
C ARG A 43 -15.25 9.39 -17.90
N LEU A 44 -14.15 9.88 -18.44
CA LEU A 44 -14.17 10.92 -19.50
C LEU A 44 -14.57 10.33 -20.85
N THR A 45 -14.41 9.01 -21.03
CA THR A 45 -14.91 8.29 -22.21
C THR A 45 -16.42 8.08 -22.08
N GLU A 46 -17.20 8.43 -23.10
CA GLU A 46 -18.66 8.46 -23.04
C GLU A 46 -19.27 7.09 -22.72
N SER A 47 -18.79 6.02 -23.36
CA SER A 47 -19.23 4.63 -23.12
C SER A 47 -18.89 4.10 -21.71
N LEU A 48 -17.98 4.78 -20.98
CA LEU A 48 -17.50 4.38 -19.65
C LEU A 48 -17.94 5.35 -18.53
N ARG A 49 -18.79 6.32 -18.83
CA ARG A 49 -19.21 7.36 -17.88
C ARG A 49 -19.86 6.82 -16.61
N GLU A 50 -20.57 5.69 -16.73
CA GLU A 50 -21.26 5.03 -15.61
C GLU A 50 -20.41 4.01 -14.87
N VAL A 51 -19.18 3.77 -15.32
CA VAL A 51 -18.25 2.85 -14.63
C VAL A 51 -17.84 3.43 -13.29
N ARG A 52 -17.88 2.60 -12.26
CA ARG A 52 -17.45 2.92 -10.88
C ARG A 52 -16.53 1.84 -10.36
N PHE A 53 -15.47 2.26 -9.69
CA PHE A 53 -14.55 1.39 -8.98
C PHE A 53 -14.89 1.41 -7.48
N ILE A 54 -15.28 0.27 -6.94
CA ILE A 54 -15.91 0.16 -5.62
C ILE A 54 -14.88 -0.20 -4.55
N SER A 55 -14.07 -1.19 -4.82
CA SER A 55 -13.09 -1.74 -3.89
C SER A 55 -11.85 -2.20 -4.63
N LEU A 56 -10.75 -2.42 -3.91
CA LEU A 56 -9.44 -2.69 -4.46
C LEU A 56 -8.70 -3.79 -3.71
N GLY A 57 -8.30 -4.85 -4.39
CA GLY A 57 -7.29 -5.79 -3.92
C GLY A 57 -5.89 -5.43 -4.44
N VAL A 58 -4.91 -5.40 -3.57
CA VAL A 58 -3.50 -5.14 -3.93
C VAL A 58 -2.68 -6.39 -3.71
N ILE A 59 -2.06 -6.89 -4.77
CA ILE A 59 -1.25 -8.11 -4.75
C ILE A 59 0.19 -7.74 -5.10
N SER A 60 1.10 -7.97 -4.18
CA SER A 60 2.54 -7.77 -4.37
C SER A 60 3.17 -9.04 -4.91
N HIS A 61 3.86 -8.95 -6.05
CA HIS A 61 4.66 -10.02 -6.64
C HIS A 61 6.13 -9.87 -6.31
N GLU A 62 6.64 -8.63 -6.45
CA GLU A 62 8.02 -8.28 -6.11
C GLU A 62 8.04 -6.92 -5.41
N SER A 63 8.95 -6.81 -4.43
CA SER A 63 9.22 -5.55 -3.73
C SER A 63 10.72 -5.44 -3.47
N ARG A 64 11.34 -4.38 -3.97
CA ARG A 64 12.78 -4.14 -3.86
C ARG A 64 13.01 -2.75 -3.29
N LEU A 65 13.15 -2.68 -1.97
CA LEU A 65 13.55 -1.45 -1.28
C LEU A 65 14.96 -1.07 -1.72
N GLN A 66 15.18 0.20 -2.07
CA GLN A 66 16.48 0.69 -2.50
C GLN A 66 17.38 0.89 -1.28
N VAL A 67 18.07 -0.16 -0.93
CA VAL A 67 19.01 -0.19 0.20
C VAL A 67 20.32 -0.81 -0.23
N TYR A 68 21.39 -0.47 0.49
CA TYR A 68 22.68 -1.11 0.32
C TYR A 68 23.25 -1.52 1.67
N LYS A 69 24.21 -2.45 1.64
CA LYS A 69 24.93 -2.93 2.82
C LYS A 69 26.37 -3.20 2.43
N ASN A 70 27.32 -2.50 3.06
CA ASN A 70 28.72 -2.77 2.82
C ASN A 70 29.19 -4.01 3.60
N PRO A 71 30.31 -4.64 3.17
CA PRO A 71 30.93 -5.69 3.95
C PRO A 71 31.30 -5.16 5.36
N GLY A 72 30.82 -5.86 6.39
CA GLY A 72 31.00 -5.47 7.79
C GLY A 72 29.88 -4.63 8.41
N ASP A 73 28.95 -4.11 7.62
CA ASP A 73 27.78 -3.41 8.17
C ASP A 73 26.80 -4.40 8.80
N TYR A 74 26.23 -4.04 9.94
CA TYR A 74 25.17 -4.83 10.59
C TYR A 74 23.78 -4.50 10.02
N HIS A 75 23.59 -3.29 9.47
CA HIS A 75 22.30 -2.77 9.00
C HIS A 75 22.36 -2.41 7.53
N TYR A 76 21.20 -2.43 6.90
CA TYR A 76 21.01 -1.84 5.58
C TYR A 76 20.86 -0.34 5.70
N SER A 77 21.51 0.38 4.82
CA SER A 77 21.34 1.84 4.65
C SER A 77 20.46 2.14 3.46
N ILE A 78 19.64 3.17 3.59
CA ILE A 78 18.77 3.62 2.49
C ILE A 78 19.65 4.27 1.42
N ALA A 79 19.43 3.91 0.15
CA ALA A 79 20.06 4.56 -0.96
C ALA A 79 19.45 5.97 -1.16
N ILE A 80 20.26 6.99 -0.91
CA ILE A 80 19.84 8.39 -1.00
C ILE A 80 20.19 8.93 -2.38
N SER A 81 19.25 9.60 -3.04
CA SER A 81 19.52 10.33 -4.28
C SER A 81 20.19 11.66 -3.99
N SER A 82 21.13 12.04 -4.86
CA SER A 82 21.80 13.35 -4.76
C SER A 82 20.90 14.43 -5.33
N ASN A 83 20.62 15.46 -4.54
CA ASN A 83 19.91 16.63 -5.02
C ASN A 83 20.82 17.51 -5.91
N PRO A 84 20.27 18.20 -6.92
CA PRO A 84 21.04 19.15 -7.73
C PRO A 84 21.67 20.23 -6.86
N LEU A 85 22.84 20.72 -7.27
CA LEU A 85 23.49 21.82 -6.57
C LEU A 85 22.63 23.09 -6.62
N ARG A 86 22.48 23.75 -5.47
CA ARG A 86 21.79 25.03 -5.35
C ARG A 86 22.74 26.18 -5.49
N LYS A 87 22.39 27.16 -6.32
CA LYS A 87 23.19 28.40 -6.46
C LYS A 87 23.03 29.27 -5.20
N LYS A 88 24.12 29.58 -4.53
CA LYS A 88 24.15 30.39 -3.29
C LYS A 88 24.32 31.88 -3.57
N GLY A 89 24.97 32.22 -4.68
CA GLY A 89 25.22 33.60 -5.14
C GLY A 89 26.46 33.66 -6.03
N GLY A 90 26.49 34.57 -6.99
CA GLY A 90 27.57 34.63 -7.98
C GLY A 90 27.80 33.30 -8.68
N ASN A 91 29.00 32.76 -8.67
CA ASN A 91 29.38 31.46 -9.21
C ASN A 91 29.56 30.38 -8.12
N THR A 92 29.08 30.63 -6.90
CA THR A 92 29.14 29.64 -5.80
C THR A 92 27.91 28.76 -5.78
N PHE A 93 28.16 27.46 -5.63
CA PHE A 93 27.13 26.43 -5.50
C PHE A 93 27.31 25.72 -4.17
N GLU A 94 26.21 25.38 -3.55
CA GLU A 94 26.19 24.58 -2.33
C GLU A 94 25.36 23.30 -2.54
N ARG A 95 25.72 22.24 -1.82
CA ARG A 95 24.91 21.04 -1.77
C ARG A 95 23.75 21.31 -0.83
N PRO A 96 22.49 21.15 -1.29
CA PRO A 96 21.33 21.29 -0.39
C PRO A 96 21.36 20.20 0.68
N PRO A 97 20.67 20.40 1.82
CA PRO A 97 20.50 19.36 2.83
C PRO A 97 19.95 18.08 2.21
N PHE A 98 20.45 16.94 2.66
CA PHE A 98 19.90 15.64 2.29
C PHE A 98 18.57 15.45 3.00
N ILE A 99 17.58 15.01 2.24
CA ILE A 99 16.35 14.44 2.78
C ILE A 99 16.40 12.97 2.43
N GLU A 100 16.32 12.11 3.45
CA GLU A 100 16.16 10.69 3.21
C GLU A 100 14.79 10.47 2.58
N ASP A 101 14.78 9.95 1.36
CA ASP A 101 13.58 9.69 0.57
C ASP A 101 13.63 8.24 0.09
N PRO A 102 13.31 7.28 0.98
CA PRO A 102 13.38 5.88 0.65
C PRO A 102 12.42 5.53 -0.49
N ARG A 103 12.97 4.83 -1.47
CA ARG A 103 12.29 4.40 -2.69
C ARG A 103 12.24 2.89 -2.79
N ILE A 104 11.21 2.41 -3.45
CA ILE A 104 10.97 0.97 -3.65
C ILE A 104 10.55 0.72 -5.10
N HIS A 105 11.10 -0.33 -5.71
CA HIS A 105 10.60 -0.88 -6.96
C HIS A 105 9.58 -1.96 -6.64
N LEU A 106 8.49 -1.98 -7.36
CA LEU A 106 7.38 -2.89 -7.11
C LEU A 106 6.92 -3.54 -8.41
N LYS A 107 6.53 -4.81 -8.30
CA LYS A 107 5.66 -5.47 -9.27
C LYS A 107 4.39 -5.87 -8.54
N VAL A 108 3.26 -5.32 -8.95
CA VAL A 108 1.98 -5.51 -8.28
C VAL A 108 0.88 -5.85 -9.27
N SER A 109 -0.14 -6.56 -8.82
CA SER A 109 -1.41 -6.65 -9.53
C SER A 109 -2.48 -5.93 -8.72
N LEU A 110 -3.39 -5.25 -9.42
CA LEU A 110 -4.54 -4.60 -8.83
C LEU A 110 -5.81 -5.30 -9.30
N LEU A 111 -6.62 -5.75 -8.35
CA LEU A 111 -7.94 -6.31 -8.60
C LEU A 111 -8.99 -5.30 -8.15
N ILE A 112 -9.75 -4.78 -9.09
CA ILE A 112 -10.70 -3.68 -8.85
C ILE A 112 -12.11 -4.22 -9.04
N GLU A 113 -12.95 -4.11 -8.01
CA GLU A 113 -14.38 -4.35 -8.15
C GLU A 113 -15.01 -3.19 -8.92
N CYS A 114 -15.77 -3.51 -9.97
CA CYS A 114 -16.37 -2.54 -10.87
C CYS A 114 -17.89 -2.69 -10.92
N ARG A 115 -18.56 -1.57 -11.07
CA ARG A 115 -19.98 -1.48 -11.50
C ARG A 115 -20.07 -0.76 -12.83
N GLY A 116 -21.13 -1.03 -13.58
CA GLY A 116 -21.37 -0.38 -14.89
C GLY A 116 -20.51 -0.95 -16.03
N VAL A 117 -19.81 -2.08 -15.82
CA VAL A 117 -19.06 -2.80 -16.84
C VAL A 117 -19.94 -3.92 -17.40
N SER A 118 -20.11 -3.94 -18.73
CA SER A 118 -20.87 -4.93 -19.49
C SER A 118 -20.03 -5.53 -20.62
N GLY A 119 -20.61 -6.47 -21.36
CA GLY A 119 -19.97 -7.01 -22.58
C GLY A 119 -19.71 -5.95 -23.63
N ASP A 120 -20.58 -4.94 -23.73
CA ASP A 120 -20.55 -3.92 -24.78
C ASP A 120 -19.43 -2.91 -24.57
N ASN A 121 -19.18 -2.48 -23.32
CA ASN A 121 -18.18 -1.45 -23.00
C ASN A 121 -16.83 -2.01 -22.51
N LYS A 122 -16.71 -3.33 -22.39
CA LYS A 122 -15.52 -4.00 -21.89
C LYS A 122 -14.27 -3.70 -22.72
N ASN A 123 -14.39 -3.67 -24.06
CA ASN A 123 -13.26 -3.43 -24.94
C ASN A 123 -12.78 -1.97 -24.84
N ASP A 124 -13.71 -1.03 -24.76
CA ASP A 124 -13.39 0.39 -24.53
C ASP A 124 -12.68 0.58 -23.19
N LEU A 125 -13.10 -0.17 -22.16
CA LEU A 125 -12.45 -0.15 -20.85
C LEU A 125 -11.00 -0.65 -20.94
N PHE A 126 -10.74 -1.74 -21.70
CA PHE A 126 -9.39 -2.27 -21.85
C PHE A 126 -8.47 -1.31 -22.58
N GLU A 127 -8.93 -0.74 -23.69
CA GLU A 127 -8.20 0.23 -24.48
C GLU A 127 -7.91 1.49 -23.64
N THR A 128 -8.95 2.09 -23.05
CA THR A 128 -8.80 3.30 -22.23
C THR A 128 -7.86 3.08 -21.04
N VAL A 129 -7.99 1.97 -20.32
CA VAL A 129 -7.12 1.66 -19.19
C VAL A 129 -5.68 1.40 -19.65
N GLY A 130 -5.49 0.66 -20.75
CA GLY A 130 -4.18 0.41 -21.33
C GLY A 130 -3.43 1.68 -21.69
N ASP A 131 -4.11 2.65 -22.26
CA ASP A 131 -3.55 3.95 -22.64
C ASP A 131 -3.25 4.85 -21.42
N LEU A 132 -4.10 4.78 -20.39
CA LEU A 132 -3.98 5.63 -19.22
C LEU A 132 -2.93 5.15 -18.22
N LEU A 133 -2.75 3.83 -18.06
CA LEU A 133 -1.85 3.27 -17.03
C LEU A 133 -0.41 3.79 -17.12
N PRO A 134 0.24 3.86 -18.31
CA PRO A 134 1.60 4.38 -18.41
C PRO A 134 1.72 5.88 -18.10
N LEU A 135 0.61 6.61 -18.14
CA LEU A 135 0.55 8.04 -17.86
C LEU A 135 0.29 8.36 -16.39
N LEU A 136 0.07 7.32 -15.56
CA LEU A 136 -0.20 7.47 -14.15
C LEU A 136 1.06 7.28 -13.30
N LYS A 137 1.05 7.92 -12.14
CA LYS A 137 1.93 7.57 -11.03
C LYS A 137 1.16 6.73 -10.02
N MET A 138 1.77 5.63 -9.59
CA MET A 138 1.23 4.79 -8.54
C MET A 138 2.13 4.82 -7.32
N ALA A 139 1.56 5.13 -6.16
CA ALA A 139 2.31 5.33 -4.92
C ALA A 139 3.53 6.28 -5.08
N GLY A 140 3.42 7.29 -5.94
CA GLY A 140 4.48 8.24 -6.26
C GLY A 140 5.53 7.75 -7.25
N GLY A 141 5.53 6.48 -7.64
CA GLY A 141 6.42 5.89 -8.64
C GLY A 141 5.86 5.96 -10.06
N ASP A 142 6.74 5.76 -11.04
CA ASP A 142 6.39 5.72 -12.46
C ASP A 142 6.01 4.29 -12.88
N VAL A 143 4.91 4.17 -13.61
CA VAL A 143 4.49 2.91 -14.22
C VAL A 143 5.33 2.67 -15.47
N LEU A 144 6.11 1.59 -15.48
CA LEU A 144 6.97 1.23 -16.62
C LEU A 144 6.26 0.34 -17.61
N THR A 145 5.66 -0.74 -17.11
CA THR A 145 4.95 -1.74 -17.91
C THR A 145 3.75 -2.28 -17.14
N CYS A 146 2.80 -2.84 -17.86
CA CYS A 146 1.72 -3.64 -17.32
C CYS A 146 1.32 -4.71 -18.34
N LYS A 147 0.84 -5.85 -17.87
CA LYS A 147 0.22 -6.85 -18.76
C LYS A 147 -1.19 -6.38 -19.16
N PRO A 148 -1.73 -6.89 -20.28
CA PRO A 148 -3.07 -6.52 -20.71
C PRO A 148 -4.12 -6.72 -19.62
N PRO A 149 -5.03 -5.74 -19.40
CA PRO A 149 -6.11 -5.86 -18.44
C PRO A 149 -7.04 -7.04 -18.74
N ALA A 150 -7.68 -7.57 -17.70
CA ALA A 150 -8.68 -8.64 -17.82
C ALA A 150 -9.91 -8.33 -16.96
N VAL A 151 -11.09 -8.70 -17.44
CA VAL A 151 -12.33 -8.59 -16.66
C VAL A 151 -12.87 -9.98 -16.36
N TYR A 152 -13.24 -10.19 -15.11
CA TYR A 152 -13.85 -11.40 -14.61
C TYR A 152 -15.25 -11.11 -14.09
N PHE A 153 -16.18 -11.99 -14.40
CA PHE A 153 -17.52 -11.99 -13.82
C PHE A 153 -17.60 -13.15 -12.83
N ALA A 154 -17.91 -12.86 -11.59
CA ALA A 154 -18.04 -13.88 -10.55
C ALA A 154 -19.32 -13.63 -9.76
N SER A 155 -20.04 -14.73 -9.48
CA SER A 155 -21.16 -14.72 -8.55
C SER A 155 -20.69 -15.09 -7.15
N GLU A 156 -21.28 -14.47 -6.12
CA GLU A 156 -21.04 -14.84 -4.73
C GLU A 156 -21.42 -16.30 -4.47
N ASP A 157 -22.48 -16.79 -5.13
CA ASP A 157 -22.99 -18.16 -5.00
C ASP A 157 -22.13 -19.23 -5.70
N LYS A 158 -21.07 -18.81 -6.42
CA LYS A 158 -20.21 -19.71 -7.18
C LYS A 158 -18.76 -19.71 -6.70
N PRO A 159 -18.43 -20.49 -5.67
CA PRO A 159 -17.06 -20.53 -5.10
C PRO A 159 -15.96 -20.85 -6.12
N GLU A 160 -16.28 -21.63 -7.16
CA GLU A 160 -15.32 -22.00 -8.20
C GLU A 160 -14.91 -20.82 -9.08
N GLU A 161 -15.80 -19.86 -9.32
CA GLU A 161 -15.47 -18.62 -10.05
C GLU A 161 -14.54 -17.75 -9.20
N GLN A 162 -14.83 -17.64 -7.91
CA GLN A 162 -14.01 -16.94 -6.92
C GLN A 162 -12.58 -17.53 -6.86
N LYS A 163 -12.48 -18.85 -6.71
CA LYS A 163 -11.18 -19.56 -6.68
C LYS A 163 -10.37 -19.33 -7.96
N LYS A 164 -11.01 -19.33 -9.14
CA LYS A 164 -10.31 -19.06 -10.40
C LYS A 164 -9.66 -17.69 -10.41
N ILE A 165 -10.34 -16.66 -9.87
CA ILE A 165 -9.77 -15.32 -9.75
C ILE A 165 -8.59 -15.34 -8.78
N LEU A 166 -8.76 -15.92 -7.58
CA LEU A 166 -7.69 -16.01 -6.58
C LEU A 166 -6.45 -16.74 -7.13
N HIS A 167 -6.62 -17.80 -7.91
CA HIS A 167 -5.52 -18.50 -8.57
C HIS A 167 -4.81 -17.65 -9.63
N ARG A 168 -5.53 -16.75 -10.33
CA ARG A 168 -4.94 -15.83 -11.31
C ARG A 168 -4.03 -14.77 -10.70
N LEU A 169 -4.19 -14.51 -9.40
CA LEU A 169 -3.36 -13.58 -8.64
C LEU A 169 -2.02 -14.19 -8.19
N MET A 170 -1.85 -15.49 -8.42
CA MET A 170 -0.60 -16.22 -8.10
C MET A 170 0.42 -16.16 -9.25
N PRO A 171 1.75 -16.20 -8.95
CA PRO A 171 2.34 -16.09 -7.62
C PRO A 171 2.31 -14.66 -7.10
N GLY A 172 1.93 -14.47 -5.84
CA GLY A 172 1.87 -13.15 -5.23
C GLY A 172 1.29 -13.19 -3.81
N PHE A 173 1.30 -12.07 -3.15
CA PHE A 173 0.80 -11.90 -1.80
C PHE A 173 -0.19 -10.74 -1.77
N ALA A 174 -1.43 -11.01 -1.40
CA ALA A 174 -2.40 -9.96 -1.13
C ALA A 174 -2.05 -9.25 0.18
N VAL A 175 -2.19 -7.93 0.16
CA VAL A 175 -2.04 -7.09 1.35
C VAL A 175 -3.39 -6.99 2.02
N ILE A 176 -3.48 -7.44 3.28
CA ILE A 176 -4.71 -7.38 4.08
C ILE A 176 -4.47 -6.69 5.41
N GLU A 177 -5.53 -6.28 6.07
CA GLU A 177 -5.49 -5.68 7.40
C GLU A 177 -5.54 -6.75 8.49
N ARG A 178 -4.84 -6.50 9.60
CA ARG A 178 -4.86 -7.34 10.81
C ARG A 178 -5.08 -6.48 12.06
N ARG A 179 -5.92 -5.45 11.96
CA ARG A 179 -6.25 -4.50 13.05
C ARG A 179 -6.78 -5.22 14.27
N HIS A 180 -7.62 -6.23 14.09
CA HIS A 180 -8.20 -7.00 15.19
C HIS A 180 -7.16 -7.56 16.17
N LEU A 181 -5.93 -7.88 15.71
CA LEU A 181 -4.84 -8.33 16.58
C LEU A 181 -4.40 -7.21 17.54
N LEU A 182 -4.35 -5.97 17.07
CA LEU A 182 -4.02 -4.81 17.91
C LEU A 182 -5.15 -4.53 18.90
N GLU A 183 -6.40 -4.61 18.46
CA GLU A 183 -7.58 -4.39 19.30
C GLU A 183 -7.68 -5.42 20.42
N GLN A 184 -7.47 -6.71 20.11
CA GLN A 184 -7.43 -7.79 21.09
C GLN A 184 -6.29 -7.61 22.10
N ALA A 185 -5.13 -7.12 21.66
CA ALA A 185 -3.98 -6.92 22.53
C ALA A 185 -4.08 -5.66 23.41
N LYS A 186 -4.93 -4.69 23.06
CA LYS A 186 -5.12 -3.40 23.77
C LYS A 186 -5.80 -3.55 25.14
N ASN A 187 -6.31 -4.73 25.47
CA ASN A 187 -6.93 -5.02 26.78
C ASN A 187 -5.90 -5.09 27.94
N GLY A 188 -4.61 -4.81 27.69
CA GLY A 188 -3.53 -4.70 28.67
C GLY A 188 -3.05 -3.26 28.84
N GLU A 189 -2.42 -2.98 29.98
CA GLU A 189 -1.72 -1.72 30.27
C GLU A 189 -0.45 -1.63 29.40
N GLY A 190 -0.50 -0.98 28.25
CA GLY A 190 0.64 -0.78 27.36
C GLY A 190 0.44 0.31 26.33
N ASP A 191 1.53 0.92 25.86
CA ASP A 191 1.49 1.84 24.74
C ASP A 191 1.08 1.11 23.45
N THR A 192 0.28 1.77 22.63
CA THR A 192 -0.17 1.23 21.34
C THR A 192 1.01 0.96 20.40
N LEU A 193 2.05 1.81 20.45
CA LEU A 193 3.26 1.62 19.65
C LEU A 193 4.04 0.37 20.08
N ASP A 194 4.21 0.16 21.39
CA ASP A 194 4.86 -1.03 21.92
C ASP A 194 4.09 -2.31 21.54
N THR A 195 2.76 -2.22 21.57
CA THR A 195 1.89 -3.31 21.11
C THR A 195 2.14 -3.62 19.65
N LEU A 196 2.14 -2.63 18.77
CA LEU A 196 2.45 -2.80 17.34
C LEU A 196 3.83 -3.42 17.14
N LEU A 197 4.86 -2.88 17.77
CA LEU A 197 6.23 -3.36 17.68
C LEU A 197 6.36 -4.82 18.16
N SER A 198 5.63 -5.23 19.19
CA SER A 198 5.64 -6.61 19.69
C SER A 198 5.17 -7.65 18.67
N PHE A 199 4.29 -7.27 17.73
CA PHE A 199 3.87 -8.13 16.62
C PHE A 199 4.88 -8.19 15.47
N LEU A 200 5.68 -7.13 15.32
CA LEU A 200 6.66 -7.01 14.24
C LEU A 200 8.02 -7.60 14.59
N MET A 201 8.35 -7.62 15.88
CA MET A 201 9.64 -8.14 16.38
C MET A 201 9.72 -9.66 16.32
N ILE A 202 10.97 -10.13 16.12
CA ILE A 202 11.34 -11.53 16.31
C ILE A 202 12.08 -11.62 17.64
N HIS A 203 11.54 -12.40 18.57
CA HIS A 203 12.18 -12.65 19.86
C HIS A 203 13.16 -13.80 19.73
N HIS A 204 14.44 -13.53 20.02
CA HIS A 204 15.50 -14.52 20.05
C HIS A 204 15.82 -14.85 21.52
N GLU A 205 15.66 -16.11 21.90
CA GLU A 205 15.97 -16.63 23.25
C GLU A 205 17.14 -17.63 23.18
N ALA A 206 18.17 -17.37 23.95
CA ALA A 206 19.27 -18.33 24.13
C ALA A 206 18.86 -19.42 25.11
N LYS A 207 18.99 -20.69 24.73
CA LYS A 207 18.89 -21.81 25.66
C LYS A 207 20.28 -22.07 26.27
N ILE A 208 20.40 -21.77 27.55
CA ILE A 208 21.65 -21.83 28.30
C ILE A 208 21.67 -23.15 29.09
N ASN A 209 22.80 -23.82 29.10
CA ASN A 209 23.04 -25.02 29.93
C ASN A 209 23.38 -24.64 31.40
N LYS A 210 23.57 -25.66 32.27
CA LYS A 210 23.94 -25.43 33.66
C LYS A 210 25.34 -24.82 33.85
N GLU A 211 26.16 -24.84 32.80
CA GLU A 211 27.51 -24.28 32.73
C GLU A 211 27.54 -22.88 32.14
N ASN A 212 26.34 -22.25 31.95
CA ASN A 212 26.15 -20.92 31.40
C ASN A 212 26.59 -20.78 29.92
N GLU A 213 26.65 -21.90 29.18
CA GLU A 213 26.96 -21.89 27.74
C GLU A 213 25.68 -21.94 26.93
N VAL A 214 25.67 -21.19 25.82
CA VAL A 214 24.53 -21.16 24.88
C VAL A 214 24.51 -22.45 24.05
N ARG A 215 23.53 -23.33 24.25
CA ARG A 215 23.35 -24.57 23.49
C ARG A 215 22.56 -24.38 22.18
N ALA A 216 21.58 -23.49 22.18
CA ALA A 216 20.74 -23.26 21.03
C ALA A 216 20.08 -21.88 21.12
N TRP A 217 19.68 -21.36 19.97
CA TRP A 217 18.81 -20.19 19.86
C TRP A 217 17.43 -20.60 19.40
N THR A 218 16.40 -20.06 20.00
CA THR A 218 15.03 -20.17 19.51
C THR A 218 14.55 -18.79 19.07
N SER A 219 13.94 -18.74 17.89
CA SER A 219 13.37 -17.52 17.34
C SER A 219 11.85 -17.67 17.28
N LYS A 220 11.12 -16.76 17.92
CA LYS A 220 9.65 -16.78 17.97
C LYS A 220 9.08 -15.44 17.57
N ARG A 221 7.98 -15.47 16.85
CA ARG A 221 7.11 -14.30 16.64
C ARG A 221 5.90 -14.39 17.56
N ARG A 222 5.35 -13.25 17.95
CA ARG A 222 4.13 -13.20 18.77
C ARG A 222 2.94 -13.81 18.03
N GLU A 223 2.86 -13.57 16.71
CA GLU A 223 1.79 -14.06 15.84
C GLU A 223 2.37 -14.67 14.57
N ALA A 224 1.69 -15.70 14.02
CA ALA A 224 2.06 -16.30 12.76
C ALA A 224 1.64 -15.40 11.59
N GLY A 225 2.43 -15.41 10.51
CA GLY A 225 2.14 -14.64 9.30
C GLY A 225 3.28 -13.69 8.93
N TRP A 226 3.17 -13.10 7.76
CA TRP A 226 4.10 -12.07 7.31
C TRP A 226 3.52 -10.69 7.64
N LEU A 227 3.63 -10.32 8.91
CA LEU A 227 3.11 -9.07 9.43
C LEU A 227 4.02 -7.89 9.08
N ILE A 228 3.39 -6.77 8.73
CA ILE A 228 4.06 -5.51 8.39
C ILE A 228 3.34 -4.32 9.03
N PRO A 229 4.04 -3.21 9.33
CA PRO A 229 3.37 -1.96 9.63
C PRO A 229 2.78 -1.40 8.33
N LEU A 230 1.52 -1.01 8.35
CA LEU A 230 0.80 -0.53 7.16
C LEU A 230 0.09 0.78 7.46
N VAL A 231 0.34 1.80 6.63
CA VAL A 231 -0.40 3.05 6.70
C VAL A 231 -1.69 2.91 5.92
N VAL A 232 -2.81 3.13 6.61
CA VAL A 232 -4.16 2.90 6.05
C VAL A 232 -5.02 4.15 5.99
N GLY A 233 -4.55 5.27 6.51
CA GLY A 233 -5.36 6.47 6.52
C GLY A 233 -4.62 7.69 7.04
N PHE A 234 -5.39 8.72 7.29
CA PHE A 234 -4.91 9.92 7.98
C PHE A 234 -5.99 10.50 8.86
N GLN A 235 -5.57 11.06 9.99
CA GLN A 235 -6.44 11.77 10.93
C GLN A 235 -6.15 13.26 10.85
N GLY A 236 -7.21 14.06 10.69
CA GLY A 236 -7.09 15.51 10.70
C GLY A 236 -6.90 16.04 12.12
N LEU A 237 -5.79 16.76 12.34
CA LEU A 237 -5.43 17.35 13.64
C LEU A 237 -6.05 18.73 13.86
N THR A 238 -6.36 19.43 12.77
CA THR A 238 -6.91 20.79 12.82
C THR A 238 -8.21 20.89 12.04
N ARG A 239 -8.96 21.94 12.27
CA ARG A 239 -10.12 22.27 11.44
C ARG A 239 -9.67 22.66 10.04
N LEU A 240 -10.52 22.44 9.04
CA LEU A 240 -10.32 22.96 7.69
C LEU A 240 -10.30 24.49 7.71
N GLY A 241 -9.28 25.08 7.11
CA GLY A 241 -9.13 26.52 7.07
C GLY A 241 -8.08 26.99 6.06
N LYS A 242 -7.94 28.30 5.92
CA LYS A 242 -6.87 28.91 5.16
C LYS A 242 -5.60 28.93 5.98
N VAL A 243 -4.46 28.62 5.37
CA VAL A 243 -3.15 28.67 6.01
C VAL A 243 -2.22 29.64 5.27
N LYS A 244 -1.24 30.20 6.00
CA LYS A 244 -0.26 31.10 5.43
C LYS A 244 0.57 30.38 4.37
N ALA A 245 0.78 31.03 3.21
CA ALA A 245 1.58 30.51 2.10
C ALA A 245 1.08 29.17 1.53
N GLN A 246 -0.22 28.91 1.58
CA GLN A 246 -0.79 27.71 0.96
C GLN A 246 -0.60 27.72 -0.57
N ARG A 247 -0.36 26.55 -1.13
CA ARG A 247 -0.07 26.37 -2.56
C ARG A 247 -1.25 26.79 -3.47
N ASN A 248 -2.47 26.47 -3.06
CA ASN A 248 -3.68 26.87 -3.77
C ASN A 248 -4.60 27.64 -2.80
N PRO A 249 -4.80 28.97 -3.01
CA PRO A 249 -5.60 29.81 -2.12
C PRO A 249 -7.10 29.47 -2.11
N ASN A 250 -7.56 28.70 -3.09
CA ASN A 250 -8.98 28.33 -3.24
C ASN A 250 -9.32 26.98 -2.56
N VAL A 251 -8.31 26.27 -2.03
CA VAL A 251 -8.49 24.97 -1.37
C VAL A 251 -8.20 25.12 0.12
N LEU A 252 -9.16 24.71 0.94
CA LEU A 252 -8.96 24.69 2.39
C LEU A 252 -7.94 23.60 2.76
N HIS A 253 -7.14 23.89 3.78
CA HIS A 253 -6.08 23.02 4.28
C HIS A 253 -6.38 22.54 5.71
N ARG A 254 -5.80 21.40 6.03
CA ARG A 254 -5.81 20.78 7.35
C ARG A 254 -4.48 20.10 7.57
N PHE A 255 -3.93 20.23 8.78
CA PHE A 255 -2.84 19.35 9.21
C PHE A 255 -3.41 17.99 9.56
N ALA A 256 -2.70 16.95 9.15
CA ALA A 256 -3.09 15.58 9.38
C ALA A 256 -1.87 14.71 9.67
N GLU A 257 -2.09 13.61 10.37
CA GLU A 257 -1.08 12.59 10.63
C GLU A 257 -1.52 11.24 10.05
N PRO A 258 -0.57 10.36 9.68
CA PRO A 258 -0.87 9.04 9.15
C PRO A 258 -1.43 8.13 10.24
N VAL A 259 -2.39 7.29 9.86
CA VAL A 259 -2.91 6.20 10.69
C VAL A 259 -2.22 4.91 10.30
N ILE A 260 -1.55 4.29 11.27
CA ILE A 260 -0.77 3.07 11.09
C ILE A 260 -1.53 1.90 11.75
N THR A 261 -1.57 0.77 11.06
CA THR A 261 -2.11 -0.48 11.58
C THR A 261 -1.17 -1.64 11.28
N LEU A 262 -1.57 -2.83 11.70
CA LEU A 262 -0.92 -4.07 11.33
C LEU A 262 -1.50 -4.60 10.02
N GLY A 263 -0.66 -4.84 9.04
CA GLY A 263 -0.99 -5.52 7.79
C GLY A 263 -0.34 -6.90 7.71
N GLU A 264 -0.79 -7.71 6.76
CA GLU A 264 -0.21 -9.02 6.46
C GLU A 264 -0.12 -9.22 4.95
N PHE A 265 1.00 -9.81 4.50
CA PHE A 265 1.13 -10.42 3.19
C PHE A 265 0.64 -11.86 3.22
N LYS A 266 -0.50 -12.14 2.59
CA LYS A 266 -1.14 -13.46 2.59
C LYS A 266 -1.35 -13.95 1.16
N MET A 267 -1.03 -15.22 0.90
CA MET A 267 -1.19 -15.80 -0.44
C MET A 267 -2.67 -15.89 -0.84
N PRO A 268 -3.04 -15.47 -2.08
CA PRO A 268 -4.44 -15.43 -2.54
C PRO A 268 -5.20 -16.74 -2.39
N TYR A 269 -4.58 -17.89 -2.61
CA TYR A 269 -5.24 -19.19 -2.48
C TYR A 269 -5.71 -19.53 -1.06
N ARG A 270 -5.25 -18.78 -0.04
CA ARG A 270 -5.65 -18.95 1.37
C ARG A 270 -6.95 -18.24 1.74
N PHE A 271 -7.54 -17.50 0.82
CA PHE A 271 -8.81 -16.81 1.04
C PHE A 271 -9.98 -17.69 0.60
N ALA A 272 -11.09 -17.55 1.30
CA ALA A 272 -12.33 -18.23 0.94
C ALA A 272 -13.05 -17.53 -0.21
N SER A 273 -12.98 -16.20 -0.24
CA SER A 273 -13.59 -15.35 -1.26
C SER A 273 -12.64 -14.23 -1.74
N VAL A 274 -12.95 -13.66 -2.88
CA VAL A 274 -12.23 -12.47 -3.40
C VAL A 274 -12.45 -11.25 -2.50
N GLU A 275 -13.60 -11.18 -1.86
CA GLU A 275 -13.96 -10.08 -0.97
C GLU A 275 -13.02 -9.95 0.23
N ASP A 276 -12.48 -11.09 0.71
CA ASP A 276 -11.57 -11.12 1.87
C ASP A 276 -10.27 -10.34 1.65
N LEU A 277 -9.92 -10.02 0.41
CA LEU A 277 -8.72 -9.24 0.07
C LEU A 277 -9.04 -7.82 -0.42
N MET A 278 -10.30 -7.42 -0.47
CA MET A 278 -10.72 -6.14 -1.04
C MET A 278 -10.71 -5.03 0.01
N TRP A 279 -10.16 -3.89 -0.37
CA TRP A 279 -10.10 -2.67 0.42
C TRP A 279 -11.13 -1.67 -0.07
N HIS A 280 -11.73 -0.96 0.87
CA HIS A 280 -12.59 0.19 0.63
C HIS A 280 -12.16 1.34 1.53
N TYR A 281 -12.58 2.56 1.25
CA TYR A 281 -12.30 3.71 2.09
C TYR A 281 -13.57 4.22 2.77
N GLU A 282 -13.37 4.79 3.94
CA GLU A 282 -14.43 5.41 4.75
C GLU A 282 -13.93 6.74 5.30
N TYR A 283 -14.81 7.71 5.40
CA TYR A 283 -14.54 8.98 6.07
C TYR A 283 -15.50 9.17 7.23
N ASP A 284 -14.94 9.21 8.44
CA ASP A 284 -15.64 9.53 9.69
C ASP A 284 -15.48 11.04 9.93
N GLU A 285 -16.56 11.80 9.72
CA GLU A 285 -16.55 13.26 9.84
C GLU A 285 -16.37 13.71 11.28
N ASP A 286 -16.95 13.00 12.25
CA ASP A 286 -16.88 13.35 13.67
C ASP A 286 -15.45 13.22 14.20
N LYS A 287 -14.74 12.20 13.78
CA LYS A 287 -13.34 11.96 14.13
C LYS A 287 -12.35 12.62 13.19
N ASN A 288 -12.81 13.23 12.10
CA ASN A 288 -11.95 13.72 11.02
C ASN A 288 -10.96 12.66 10.51
N LEU A 289 -11.45 11.43 10.37
CA LEU A 289 -10.64 10.25 10.06
C LEU A 289 -10.99 9.74 8.66
N TYR A 290 -10.02 9.76 7.76
CA TYR A 290 -10.08 9.03 6.49
C TYR A 290 -9.30 7.72 6.63
N ILE A 291 -9.94 6.60 6.36
CA ILE A 291 -9.35 5.29 6.58
C ILE A 291 -9.70 4.31 5.46
N CYS A 292 -8.70 3.54 5.04
CA CYS A 292 -8.89 2.37 4.21
C CYS A 292 -9.08 1.14 5.11
N LYS A 293 -10.08 0.33 4.82
CA LYS A 293 -10.44 -0.88 5.56
C LYS A 293 -10.48 -2.06 4.62
N ASN A 294 -10.06 -3.21 5.10
CA ASN A 294 -10.18 -4.51 4.41
C ASN A 294 -11.20 -5.42 5.11
N GLU A 295 -11.60 -5.09 6.33
CA GLU A 295 -12.64 -5.80 7.07
C GLU A 295 -14.02 -5.22 6.77
N LYS A 296 -15.04 -6.10 6.69
CA LYS A 296 -16.45 -5.74 6.51
C LYS A 296 -17.06 -5.20 7.79
#